data_32bde75dc841b6b1c4370ab775329d7f
#
_entry.id   32bde75dc841b6b1c4370ab775329d7f
#
_cell.length_a   1.000
_cell.length_b   1.000
_cell.length_c   1.000
_cell.angle_alpha   90.00
_cell.angle_beta   90.00
_cell.angle_gamma   90.00
#
_symmetry.space_group_name_H-M   'P 1'
#
loop_
_entity.id
_entity.type
_entity.pdbx_description
1 polymer ?
#
loop_
_entity_poly.entity_id
_entity_poly.type
_entity_poly.pdbx_seq_one_letter_code
_entity_poly.pdbx_strand_id
1 'polypeptide(L)'
;MVTNEKTVKTSVVSSCTANSCEIRDAFMMIGGKWKSMILYVLASQGVVRFNQLKKTVSGISQKMLTQQLRELERDGLIKRQVFPEVPPHVEYSMTELGLSLGPIYQAVHKWEQENLMAIYKCRRQYDDALI
;
A
#
# COMPACT_ATOMS: atom_id res chain seq x y z
N MET A 1 -19.19 -24.82 0.59
CA MET A 1 -18.02 -23.96 0.66
C MET A 1 -17.65 -23.28 -0.66
N VAL A 2 -17.84 -23.98 -1.77
CA VAL A 2 -17.55 -23.41 -3.11
C VAL A 2 -18.54 -22.31 -3.51
N THR A 3 -19.76 -22.32 -2.99
CA THR A 3 -20.83 -21.38 -3.31
C THR A 3 -20.62 -19.96 -2.73
N ASN A 4 -19.88 -19.82 -1.63
CA ASN A 4 -19.64 -18.52 -1.00
C ASN A 4 -18.64 -17.65 -1.77
N GLU A 5 -17.63 -18.26 -2.38
CA GLU A 5 -16.64 -17.51 -3.17
C GLU A 5 -17.25 -16.90 -4.43
N LYS A 6 -18.15 -17.63 -5.09
CA LYS A 6 -18.82 -17.12 -6.29
C LYS A 6 -19.76 -15.95 -5.97
N THR A 7 -20.45 -16.01 -4.83
CA THR A 7 -21.38 -14.95 -4.42
C THR A 7 -20.65 -13.65 -4.09
N VAL A 8 -19.50 -13.73 -3.40
CA VAL A 8 -18.69 -12.57 -3.07
C VAL A 8 -18.11 -11.91 -4.33
N LYS A 9 -17.61 -12.72 -5.26
CA LYS A 9 -17.07 -12.21 -6.54
C LYS A 9 -18.15 -11.48 -7.36
N THR A 10 -19.35 -12.01 -7.37
CA THR A 10 -20.45 -11.43 -8.14
C THR A 10 -20.92 -10.10 -7.54
N SER A 11 -20.99 -10.00 -6.20
CA SER A 11 -21.44 -8.78 -5.55
C SER A 11 -20.45 -7.62 -5.72
N VAL A 12 -19.15 -7.91 -5.68
CA VAL A 12 -18.10 -6.91 -5.87
C VAL A 12 -18.11 -6.37 -7.31
N VAL A 13 -18.22 -7.26 -8.28
CA VAL A 13 -18.22 -6.88 -9.71
C VAL A 13 -19.49 -6.10 -10.08
N SER A 14 -20.64 -6.46 -9.52
CA SER A 14 -21.90 -5.80 -9.85
C SER A 14 -22.02 -4.37 -9.31
N SER A 15 -21.28 -4.01 -8.26
CA SER A 15 -21.27 -2.66 -7.69
C SER A 15 -20.28 -1.72 -8.37
N CYS A 16 -19.42 -2.22 -9.22
CA CYS A 16 -18.35 -1.44 -9.87
C CYS A 16 -18.83 -0.86 -11.20
N THR A 17 -18.96 0.46 -11.25
CA THR A 17 -19.15 1.18 -12.50
C THR A 17 -17.88 1.94 -12.89
N ALA A 18 -17.74 2.31 -14.17
CA ALA A 18 -16.50 2.90 -14.69
C ALA A 18 -16.06 4.18 -13.95
N ASN A 19 -17.01 4.95 -13.42
CA ASN A 19 -16.73 6.25 -12.79
C ASN A 19 -16.89 6.28 -11.27
N SER A 20 -17.44 5.23 -10.66
CA SER A 20 -17.74 5.19 -9.23
C SER A 20 -17.43 3.84 -8.60
N CYS A 21 -16.30 3.25 -8.99
CA CYS A 21 -15.88 1.97 -8.44
C CYS A 21 -15.31 2.15 -7.03
N GLU A 22 -16.01 1.66 -6.02
CA GLU A 22 -15.60 1.74 -4.62
C GLU A 22 -14.26 1.05 -4.39
N ILE A 23 -13.97 -0.05 -5.12
CA ILE A 23 -12.68 -0.74 -5.05
C ILE A 23 -11.55 0.17 -5.54
N ARG A 24 -11.79 0.95 -6.60
CA ARG A 24 -10.79 1.90 -7.10
C ARG A 24 -10.42 2.91 -6.01
N ASP A 25 -11.40 3.46 -5.31
CA ASP A 25 -11.17 4.43 -4.26
C ASP A 25 -10.36 3.83 -3.11
N ALA A 26 -10.68 2.60 -2.70
CA ALA A 26 -9.91 1.89 -1.69
C ALA A 26 -8.46 1.68 -2.11
N PHE A 27 -8.22 1.25 -3.36
CA PHE A 27 -6.87 1.07 -3.87
C PHE A 27 -6.10 2.38 -3.99
N MET A 28 -6.77 3.50 -4.24
CA MET A 28 -6.11 4.81 -4.25
C MET A 28 -5.65 5.24 -2.86
N MET A 29 -6.37 4.83 -1.81
CA MET A 29 -5.99 5.15 -0.42
C MET A 29 -4.77 4.39 0.05
N ILE A 30 -4.58 3.16 -0.39
CA ILE A 30 -3.54 2.24 0.13
C ILE A 30 -2.57 1.74 -0.94
N GLY A 31 -2.91 1.93 -2.20
CA GLY A 31 -2.16 1.39 -3.33
C GLY A 31 -1.11 2.34 -3.86
N GLY A 32 -0.58 1.95 -5.01
CA GLY A 32 0.51 2.65 -5.65
C GLY A 32 1.86 2.23 -5.11
N LYS A 33 2.88 2.72 -5.77
CA LYS A 33 4.26 2.34 -5.47
C LYS A 33 4.71 2.79 -4.08
N TRP A 34 4.37 4.01 -3.70
CA TRP A 34 4.96 4.63 -2.52
C TRP A 34 4.19 4.38 -1.23
N LYS A 35 2.85 4.45 -1.26
CA LYS A 35 2.04 4.27 -0.05
C LYS A 35 2.22 2.89 0.57
N SER A 36 2.18 1.84 -0.26
CA SER A 36 2.38 0.48 0.23
C SER A 36 3.76 0.28 0.85
N MET A 37 4.80 0.86 0.26
CA MET A 37 6.15 0.79 0.82
C MET A 37 6.27 1.54 2.14
N ILE A 38 5.69 2.73 2.24
CA ILE A 38 5.70 3.53 3.47
C ILE A 38 4.97 2.78 4.59
N LEU A 39 3.79 2.28 4.30
CA LEU A 39 2.99 1.55 5.29
C LEU A 39 3.71 0.28 5.76
N TYR A 40 4.36 -0.43 4.85
CA TYR A 40 5.15 -1.61 5.20
C TYR A 40 6.30 -1.27 6.15
N VAL A 41 7.03 -0.20 5.86
CA VAL A 41 8.15 0.24 6.72
C VAL A 41 7.65 0.63 8.11
N LEU A 42 6.57 1.39 8.20
CA LEU A 42 6.01 1.81 9.48
C LEU A 42 5.47 0.62 10.28
N ALA A 43 4.82 -0.33 9.62
CA ALA A 43 4.35 -1.54 10.27
C ALA A 43 5.50 -2.40 10.83
N SER A 44 6.62 -2.43 10.12
CA SER A 44 7.79 -3.23 10.49
C SER A 44 8.64 -2.58 11.58
N GLN A 45 8.83 -1.26 11.51
CA GLN A 45 9.78 -0.53 12.37
C GLN A 45 9.11 0.24 13.51
N GLY A 46 7.80 0.42 13.47
CA GLY A 46 7.04 1.12 14.48
C GLY A 46 7.10 2.63 14.32
N VAL A 47 7.98 3.29 15.05
CA VAL A 47 8.16 4.75 14.97
C VAL A 47 9.38 5.06 14.10
N VAL A 48 9.19 5.87 13.06
CA VAL A 48 10.24 6.16 12.09
C VAL A 48 10.30 7.66 11.81
N ARG A 49 11.51 8.22 11.81
CA ARG A 49 11.73 9.61 11.47
C ARG A 49 11.68 9.83 9.96
N PHE A 50 11.34 11.04 9.55
CA PHE A 50 11.25 11.42 8.14
C PHE A 50 12.50 11.04 7.34
N ASN A 51 13.67 11.37 7.85
CA ASN A 51 14.93 11.08 7.15
C ASN A 51 15.20 9.60 7.03
N GLN A 52 14.79 8.81 8.02
CA GLN A 52 14.89 7.36 7.98
C GLN A 52 13.95 6.76 6.93
N LEU A 53 12.73 7.27 6.85
CA LEU A 53 11.77 6.86 5.80
C LEU A 53 12.34 7.15 4.41
N LYS A 54 12.92 8.33 4.23
CA LYS A 54 13.50 8.71 2.94
C LYS A 54 14.64 7.78 2.51
N LYS A 55 15.44 7.33 3.46
CA LYS A 55 16.51 6.36 3.19
C LYS A 55 15.99 4.96 2.92
N THR A 56 14.99 4.54 3.68
CA THR A 56 14.45 3.17 3.61
C THR A 56 13.58 2.98 2.38
N VAL A 57 12.78 3.98 2.01
CA VAL A 57 11.98 3.97 0.78
C VAL A 57 12.85 4.45 -0.37
N SER A 58 13.56 3.51 -0.96
CA SER A 58 14.56 3.80 -1.99
C SER A 58 13.97 4.47 -3.22
N GLY A 59 14.61 5.55 -3.65
CA GLY A 59 14.26 6.26 -4.87
C GLY A 59 13.16 7.31 -4.74
N ILE A 60 12.57 7.47 -3.56
CA ILE A 60 11.54 8.49 -3.37
C ILE A 60 12.17 9.88 -3.20
N SER A 61 11.61 10.88 -3.86
CA SER A 61 12.01 12.28 -3.65
C SER A 61 11.43 12.81 -2.34
N GLN A 62 12.05 13.84 -1.79
CA GLN A 62 11.53 14.51 -0.58
C GLN A 62 10.12 15.05 -0.81
N LYS A 63 9.87 15.63 -1.97
CA LYS A 63 8.54 16.16 -2.35
C LYS A 63 7.49 15.07 -2.39
N MET A 64 7.82 13.94 -3.03
CA MET A 64 6.90 12.81 -3.15
C MET A 64 6.63 12.18 -1.79
N LEU A 65 7.67 11.97 -0.97
CA LEU A 65 7.50 11.43 0.38
C LEU A 65 6.59 12.33 1.23
N THR A 66 6.82 13.62 1.20
CA THR A 66 5.98 14.58 1.92
C THR A 66 4.53 14.51 1.49
N GLN A 67 4.29 14.42 0.18
CA GLN A 67 2.93 14.32 -0.36
C GLN A 67 2.25 13.02 0.07
N GLN A 68 2.94 11.90 -0.05
CA GLN A 68 2.37 10.60 0.32
C GLN A 68 2.08 10.51 1.82
N LEU A 69 2.96 11.03 2.65
CA LEU A 69 2.76 11.08 4.10
C LEU A 69 1.55 11.95 4.48
N ARG A 70 1.38 13.09 3.82
CA ARG A 70 0.22 13.95 4.05
C ARG A 70 -1.10 13.25 3.70
N GLU A 71 -1.13 12.53 2.59
CA GLU A 71 -2.32 11.79 2.18
C GLU A 71 -2.65 10.67 3.16
N LEU A 72 -1.64 9.93 3.61
CA LEU A 72 -1.82 8.84 4.59
C LEU A 72 -2.26 9.38 5.96
N GLU A 73 -1.71 10.50 6.38
CA GLU A 73 -2.12 11.18 7.62
C GLU A 73 -3.55 11.70 7.52
N ARG A 74 -3.90 12.33 6.39
CA ARG A 74 -5.25 12.82 6.12
C ARG A 74 -6.29 11.71 6.21
N ASP A 75 -5.96 10.52 5.70
CA ASP A 75 -6.85 9.36 5.74
C ASP A 75 -6.85 8.67 7.11
N GLY A 76 -6.06 9.14 8.05
CA GLY A 76 -6.02 8.59 9.41
C GLY A 76 -5.24 7.27 9.52
N LEU A 77 -4.47 6.89 8.52
CA LEU A 77 -3.71 5.64 8.51
C LEU A 77 -2.39 5.74 9.25
N ILE A 78 -1.81 6.93 9.31
CA ILE A 78 -0.57 7.20 10.03
C ILE A 78 -0.74 8.42 10.94
N LYS A 79 0.11 8.47 11.96
CA LYS A 79 0.21 9.59 12.90
C LYS A 79 1.54 10.30 12.67
N ARG A 80 1.48 11.62 12.64
CA ARG A 80 2.65 12.50 12.56
C ARG A 80 2.83 13.19 13.91
N GLN A 81 4.01 13.12 14.46
CA GLN A 81 4.34 13.78 15.71
C GLN A 81 5.56 14.67 15.52
N VAL A 82 5.40 15.96 15.82
CA VAL A 82 6.45 16.96 15.73
C VAL A 82 7.08 17.15 17.10
N PHE A 83 8.40 17.08 17.18
CA PHE A 83 9.17 17.37 18.39
C PHE A 83 9.89 18.71 18.21
N PRO A 84 9.50 19.74 18.97
CA PRO A 84 10.10 21.07 18.87
C PRO A 84 11.43 21.15 19.63
N GLU A 85 12.31 20.22 19.35
CA GLU A 85 13.66 20.17 19.93
C GLU A 85 14.65 20.94 19.07
N VAL A 86 15.92 20.94 19.45
CA VAL A 86 17.00 21.52 18.66
C VAL A 86 18.06 20.43 18.40
N PRO A 87 18.16 19.92 17.15
CA PRO A 87 17.34 20.23 15.98
C PRO A 87 15.93 19.61 16.07
N PRO A 88 14.92 20.25 15.45
CA PRO A 88 13.57 19.69 15.44
C PRO A 88 13.51 18.43 14.59
N HIS A 89 12.63 17.49 14.97
CA HIS A 89 12.42 16.30 14.18
C HIS A 89 10.94 15.90 14.15
N VAL A 90 10.59 15.09 13.17
CA VAL A 90 9.23 14.57 12.97
C VAL A 90 9.28 13.05 12.95
N GLU A 91 8.39 12.44 13.70
CA GLU A 91 8.22 10.99 13.75
C GLU A 91 6.87 10.58 13.18
N TYR A 92 6.86 9.42 12.52
CA TYR A 92 5.68 8.82 11.92
C TYR A 92 5.46 7.44 12.49
N SER A 93 4.21 7.07 12.69
CA SER A 93 3.82 5.75 13.19
C SER A 93 2.45 5.37 12.65
N MET A 94 2.14 4.08 12.69
CA MET A 94 0.82 3.57 12.27
C MET A 94 -0.22 3.88 13.33
N THR A 95 -1.42 4.25 12.89
CA THR A 95 -2.61 4.29 13.75
C THR A 95 -3.22 2.89 13.85
N GLU A 96 -4.20 2.71 14.73
CA GLU A 96 -4.98 1.47 14.77
C GLU A 96 -5.67 1.20 13.44
N LEU A 97 -6.19 2.26 12.80
CA LEU A 97 -6.80 2.16 11.49
C LEU A 97 -5.79 1.67 10.45
N GLY A 98 -4.58 2.24 10.46
CA GLY A 98 -3.51 1.78 9.57
C GLY A 98 -3.13 0.33 9.80
N LEU A 99 -3.02 -0.09 11.05
CA LEU A 99 -2.71 -1.48 11.41
C LEU A 99 -3.80 -2.45 10.96
N SER A 100 -5.05 -2.00 10.84
CA SER A 100 -6.16 -2.83 10.35
C SER A 100 -5.99 -3.26 8.89
N LEU A 101 -5.09 -2.63 8.14
CA LEU A 101 -4.74 -3.02 6.77
C LEU A 101 -3.82 -4.25 6.71
N GLY A 102 -3.24 -4.67 7.83
CA GLY A 102 -2.30 -5.79 7.88
C GLY A 102 -2.82 -7.05 7.20
N PRO A 103 -4.02 -7.55 7.53
CA PRO A 103 -4.58 -8.74 6.86
C PRO A 103 -4.74 -8.59 5.35
N ILE A 104 -5.04 -7.39 4.87
CA ILE A 104 -5.19 -7.11 3.45
C ILE A 104 -3.84 -7.22 2.74
N TYR A 105 -2.79 -6.60 3.28
CA TYR A 105 -1.44 -6.70 2.72
C TYR A 105 -0.90 -8.13 2.80
N GLN A 106 -1.18 -8.85 3.88
CA GLN A 106 -0.80 -10.25 4.00
C GLN A 106 -1.47 -11.12 2.94
N ALA A 107 -2.75 -10.88 2.64
CA ALA A 107 -3.47 -11.59 1.60
C ALA A 107 -2.89 -11.32 0.21
N VAL A 108 -2.54 -10.07 -0.08
CA VAL A 108 -1.90 -9.68 -1.35
C VAL A 108 -0.53 -10.33 -1.48
N HIS A 109 0.27 -10.31 -0.43
CA HIS A 109 1.59 -10.92 -0.41
C HIS A 109 1.52 -12.44 -0.61
N LYS A 110 0.58 -13.10 0.05
CA LYS A 110 0.35 -14.54 -0.13
C LYS A 110 -0.02 -14.87 -1.57
N TRP A 111 -0.93 -14.09 -2.17
CA TRP A 111 -1.31 -14.26 -3.57
C TRP A 111 -0.10 -14.13 -4.50
N GLU A 112 0.74 -13.13 -4.26
CA GLU A 112 1.97 -12.92 -5.04
C GLU A 112 2.88 -14.14 -4.94
N GLN A 113 3.17 -14.60 -3.72
CA GLN A 113 4.05 -15.75 -3.50
C GLN A 113 3.54 -17.01 -4.23
N GLU A 114 2.23 -17.23 -4.22
CA GLU A 114 1.62 -18.41 -4.86
C GLU A 114 1.61 -18.32 -6.39
N ASN A 115 1.61 -17.11 -6.96
CA ASN A 115 1.36 -16.90 -8.39
C ASN A 115 2.51 -16.24 -9.16
N LEU A 116 3.55 -15.79 -8.48
CA LEU A 116 4.63 -15.01 -9.10
C LEU A 116 5.32 -15.77 -10.23
N MET A 117 5.59 -17.06 -10.04
CA MET A 117 6.22 -17.90 -11.07
C MET A 117 5.36 -18.03 -12.32
N ALA A 118 4.04 -18.18 -12.14
CA ALA A 118 3.09 -18.24 -13.25
C ALA A 118 3.07 -16.91 -14.02
N ILE A 119 3.14 -15.79 -13.31
CA ILE A 119 3.18 -14.45 -13.91
C ILE A 119 4.45 -14.27 -14.75
N TYR A 120 5.60 -14.64 -14.20
CA TYR A 120 6.86 -14.57 -14.94
C TYR A 120 6.86 -15.43 -16.19
N LYS A 121 6.28 -16.62 -16.11
CA LYS A 121 6.12 -17.49 -17.28
C LYS A 121 5.26 -16.83 -18.36
N CYS A 122 4.15 -16.23 -17.97
CA CYS A 122 3.28 -15.50 -18.90
C CYS A 122 3.99 -14.33 -19.55
N ARG A 123 4.74 -13.55 -18.77
CA ARG A 123 5.52 -12.41 -19.29
C ARG A 123 6.56 -12.87 -20.32
N ARG A 124 7.28 -13.94 -20.01
CA ARG A 124 8.29 -14.50 -20.93
C ARG A 124 7.65 -14.94 -22.24
N GLN A 125 6.54 -15.67 -22.17
CA GLN A 125 5.82 -16.15 -23.36
C GLN A 125 5.33 -14.97 -24.22
N TYR A 126 4.83 -13.92 -23.58
CA TYR A 126 4.38 -12.72 -24.27
C TYR A 126 5.53 -12.01 -24.98
N ASP A 127 6.63 -11.79 -24.25
CA ASP A 127 7.80 -11.11 -24.77
C ASP A 127 8.43 -11.88 -25.95
N ASP A 128 8.51 -13.21 -25.84
CA ASP A 128 9.04 -14.08 -26.90
C ASP A 128 8.15 -14.02 -28.16
N ALA A 129 6.85 -13.88 -28.00
CA ALA A 129 5.92 -13.80 -29.13
C ALA A 129 6.01 -12.46 -29.89
N LEU A 130 6.59 -11.41 -29.28
CA LEU A 130 6.76 -10.11 -29.90
C LEU A 130 7.99 -10.03 -30.82
N ILE A 131 8.85 -11.04 -30.78
CA ILE A 131 10.02 -11.15 -31.68
C ILE A 131 9.57 -11.83 -33.00
#